data_0fcab0abcfabb84407b3050201b48c77
#
_entry.id   0fcab0abcfabb84407b3050201b48c77
#
_cell.length_a   1.000
_cell.length_b   1.000
_cell.length_c   1.000
_cell.angle_alpha   90.00
_cell.angle_beta   90.00
_cell.angle_gamma   90.00
#
_symmetry.space_group_name_H-M   'P 1'
#
loop_
_entity.id
_entity.type
_entity.pdbx_description
1 polymer ?
#
loop_
_entity_poly.entity_id
_entity_poly.type
_entity_poly.pdbx_seq_one_letter_code
_entity_poly.pdbx_strand_id
1 'polypeptide(L)'
;MTKAEFSSFADYHEYSPEEMKKRSAEFYEEMKRRRTVRQFSDRPVPREVIEDCLRTAATAPSGANLQPWSFILVTDPAVKRQIRKEAEKTEREFYHKNATRKWVEDLKLLGTNENKPFLEVAPYLIVIFAQRYGLLPDGSKKSHYYVNESVGIAMGMLVTAVHHAGLVCLTYTPSKMGFLNQILSRPSNERPFLILVVGYPAKDTVIPKIHKKSLPDVAEFI
;
A
#
# COMPACT_ATOMS: atom_id res chain seq x y z
N MET A 1 -37.10 6.46 4.63
CA MET A 1 -35.70 6.88 4.92
C MET A 1 -35.35 6.33 6.28
N THR A 2 -34.30 5.51 6.37
CA THR A 2 -33.79 4.99 7.65
C THR A 2 -33.21 6.15 8.43
N LYS A 3 -33.67 6.34 9.68
CA LYS A 3 -33.16 7.41 10.55
C LYS A 3 -31.74 7.06 10.99
N ALA A 4 -30.82 8.02 10.99
CA ALA A 4 -29.46 7.79 11.47
C ALA A 4 -29.48 7.46 12.97
N GLU A 5 -28.75 6.40 13.36
CA GLU A 5 -28.54 6.02 14.76
C GLU A 5 -27.20 6.55 15.23
N PHE A 6 -27.16 7.06 16.45
CA PHE A 6 -25.97 7.60 17.09
C PHE A 6 -25.70 6.91 18.41
N SER A 7 -24.44 6.68 18.73
CA SER A 7 -23.97 6.21 20.04
C SER A 7 -23.02 7.23 20.68
N SER A 8 -22.82 7.14 22.00
CA SER A 8 -21.80 7.94 22.68
C SER A 8 -20.41 7.51 22.24
N PHE A 9 -19.47 8.46 22.18
CA PHE A 9 -18.04 8.19 21.88
C PHE A 9 -17.31 7.80 23.18
N ALA A 10 -17.74 6.70 23.84
CA ALA A 10 -17.25 6.26 25.14
C ALA A 10 -15.79 5.78 25.11
N ASP A 11 -15.28 5.35 23.94
CA ASP A 11 -13.92 4.83 23.78
C ASP A 11 -12.89 5.94 23.49
N TYR A 12 -13.30 7.21 23.56
CA TYR A 12 -12.36 8.34 23.42
C TYR A 12 -11.39 8.37 24.60
N HIS A 13 -10.10 8.47 24.30
CA HIS A 13 -9.05 8.54 25.29
C HIS A 13 -8.37 9.91 25.25
N GLU A 14 -8.54 10.71 26.29
CA GLU A 14 -7.88 12.01 26.45
C GLU A 14 -6.53 11.82 27.15
N TYR A 15 -5.50 12.44 26.62
CA TYR A 15 -4.16 12.45 27.21
C TYR A 15 -3.80 13.84 27.72
N SER A 16 -2.94 13.93 28.74
CA SER A 16 -2.35 15.22 29.13
C SER A 16 -1.50 15.81 28.00
N PRO A 17 -1.31 17.15 27.96
CA PRO A 17 -0.45 17.78 26.96
C PRO A 17 0.98 17.21 26.91
N GLU A 18 1.53 16.82 28.04
CA GLU A 18 2.86 16.22 28.16
C GLU A 18 2.89 14.84 27.50
N GLU A 19 1.89 14.00 27.77
CA GLU A 19 1.77 12.68 27.17
C GLU A 19 1.48 12.79 25.64
N MET A 20 0.68 13.76 25.21
CA MET A 20 0.44 14.04 23.77
C MET A 20 1.75 14.37 23.05
N LYS A 21 2.57 15.27 23.64
CA LYS A 21 3.88 15.65 23.06
C LYS A 21 4.82 14.45 22.99
N LYS A 22 4.90 13.64 24.05
CA LYS A 22 5.71 12.42 24.09
C LYS A 22 5.29 11.44 23.00
N ARG A 23 4.02 11.06 22.95
CA ARG A 23 3.49 10.09 21.98
C ARG A 23 3.68 10.54 20.53
N SER A 24 3.42 11.82 20.24
CA SER A 24 3.60 12.36 18.89
C SER A 24 5.07 12.34 18.46
N ALA A 25 5.98 12.68 19.35
CA ALA A 25 7.42 12.67 19.09
C ALA A 25 7.94 11.23 18.90
N GLU A 26 7.57 10.28 19.75
CA GLU A 26 7.95 8.88 19.65
C GLU A 26 7.47 8.25 18.33
N PHE A 27 6.22 8.51 17.96
CA PHE A 27 5.66 8.01 16.69
C PHE A 27 6.35 8.64 15.47
N TYR A 28 6.67 9.93 15.52
CA TYR A 28 7.44 10.59 14.46
C TYR A 28 8.83 9.96 14.29
N GLU A 29 9.57 9.75 15.40
CA GLU A 29 10.89 9.12 15.35
C GLU A 29 10.83 7.66 14.82
N GLU A 30 9.77 6.93 15.14
CA GLU A 30 9.52 5.62 14.55
C GLU A 30 9.32 5.73 13.03
N MET A 31 8.41 6.60 12.59
CA MET A 31 8.07 6.76 11.17
C MET A 31 9.22 7.32 10.32
N LYS A 32 10.12 8.10 10.91
CA LYS A 32 11.35 8.58 10.26
C LYS A 32 12.25 7.44 9.75
N ARG A 33 12.24 6.31 10.44
CA ARG A 33 13.03 5.12 10.07
C ARG A 33 12.43 4.35 8.90
N ARG A 34 11.15 4.56 8.59
CA ARG A 34 10.48 3.86 7.49
C ARG A 34 11.11 4.20 6.13
N ARG A 35 11.53 3.16 5.43
CA ARG A 35 12.14 3.28 4.10
C ARG A 35 11.47 2.29 3.12
N THR A 36 11.51 2.65 1.85
CA THR A 36 11.17 1.73 0.76
C THR A 36 12.34 0.80 0.52
N VAL A 37 12.09 -0.52 0.62
CA VAL A 37 13.09 -1.58 0.46
C VAL A 37 12.77 -2.37 -0.81
N ARG A 38 13.81 -2.74 -1.58
CA ARG A 38 13.69 -3.53 -2.81
C ARG A 38 14.39 -4.89 -2.76
N GLN A 39 15.12 -5.15 -1.68
CA GLN A 39 15.83 -6.41 -1.45
C GLN A 39 15.20 -7.11 -0.25
N PHE A 40 14.46 -8.17 -0.51
CA PHE A 40 13.72 -8.91 0.50
C PHE A 40 14.38 -10.26 0.78
N SER A 41 14.21 -10.74 2.02
CA SER A 41 14.42 -12.12 2.40
C SER A 41 13.15 -12.93 2.10
N ASP A 42 13.33 -14.22 1.82
CA ASP A 42 12.26 -15.21 1.72
C ASP A 42 11.78 -15.73 3.08
N ARG A 43 12.36 -15.21 4.17
CA ARG A 43 11.99 -15.58 5.55
C ARG A 43 10.46 -15.44 5.74
N PRO A 44 9.76 -16.47 6.21
CA PRO A 44 8.33 -16.41 6.41
C PRO A 44 7.96 -15.36 7.46
N VAL A 45 6.85 -14.68 7.24
CA VAL A 45 6.21 -13.76 8.19
C VAL A 45 4.95 -14.44 8.72
N PRO A 46 4.70 -14.45 10.03
CA PRO A 46 3.47 -15.00 10.59
C PRO A 46 2.24 -14.35 9.97
N ARG A 47 1.27 -15.18 9.62
CA ARG A 47 0.05 -14.73 8.95
C ARG A 47 -0.75 -13.74 9.79
N GLU A 48 -0.80 -13.96 11.09
CA GLU A 48 -1.52 -13.14 12.06
C GLU A 48 -1.02 -11.69 12.05
N VAL A 49 0.31 -11.48 11.90
CA VAL A 49 0.91 -10.13 11.79
C VAL A 49 0.37 -9.39 10.58
N ILE A 50 0.27 -10.07 9.44
CA ILE A 50 -0.27 -9.46 8.21
C ILE A 50 -1.77 -9.20 8.36
N GLU A 51 -2.52 -10.12 8.98
CA GLU A 51 -3.95 -9.93 9.23
C GLU A 51 -4.21 -8.72 10.13
N ASP A 52 -3.42 -8.50 11.18
CA ASP A 52 -3.55 -7.33 12.05
C ASP A 52 -3.19 -6.02 11.33
N CYS A 53 -2.17 -6.03 10.47
CA CYS A 53 -1.88 -4.90 9.58
C CYS A 53 -3.06 -4.58 8.65
N LEU A 54 -3.72 -5.61 8.10
CA LEU A 54 -4.89 -5.43 7.24
C LEU A 54 -6.12 -4.94 8.03
N ARG A 55 -6.34 -5.46 9.24
CA ARG A 55 -7.40 -4.93 10.15
C ARG A 55 -7.18 -3.46 10.43
N THR A 56 -5.92 -3.06 10.72
CA THR A 56 -5.56 -1.64 10.89
C THR A 56 -5.90 -0.82 9.65
N ALA A 57 -5.52 -1.29 8.46
CA ALA A 57 -5.83 -0.60 7.21
C ALA A 57 -7.35 -0.49 6.96
N ALA A 58 -8.12 -1.51 7.34
CA ALA A 58 -9.58 -1.55 7.17
C ALA A 58 -10.32 -0.58 8.10
N THR A 59 -9.69 -0.03 9.14
CA THR A 59 -10.27 1.03 9.97
C THR A 59 -10.19 2.42 9.34
N ALA A 60 -9.61 2.55 8.15
CA ALA A 60 -9.49 3.82 7.45
C ALA A 60 -10.87 4.47 7.21
N PRO A 61 -10.99 5.80 7.33
CA PRO A 61 -12.18 6.50 6.90
C PRO A 61 -12.36 6.39 5.39
N SER A 62 -13.63 6.39 4.95
CA SER A 62 -13.96 6.38 3.52
C SER A 62 -15.22 7.19 3.24
N GLY A 63 -15.37 7.66 2.01
CA GLY A 63 -16.55 8.40 1.58
C GLY A 63 -17.82 7.61 1.87
N ALA A 64 -18.73 8.19 2.68
CA ALA A 64 -19.98 7.57 3.15
C ALA A 64 -19.78 6.16 3.76
N ASN A 65 -18.62 5.89 4.35
CA ASN A 65 -18.23 4.60 4.93
C ASN A 65 -18.37 3.42 3.93
N LEU A 66 -18.11 3.65 2.65
CA LEU A 66 -18.28 2.65 1.59
C LEU A 66 -17.12 1.65 1.50
N GLN A 67 -15.99 1.95 2.14
CA GLN A 67 -14.83 1.05 2.26
C GLN A 67 -14.44 0.40 0.91
N PRO A 68 -14.12 1.22 -0.13
CA PRO A 68 -14.04 0.78 -1.51
C PRO A 68 -12.69 0.12 -1.86
N TRP A 69 -12.24 -0.78 -1.02
CA TRP A 69 -10.96 -1.51 -1.17
C TRP A 69 -11.13 -3.02 -1.07
N SER A 70 -10.26 -3.73 -1.77
CA SER A 70 -10.03 -5.15 -1.59
C SER A 70 -8.52 -5.39 -1.46
N PHE A 71 -8.12 -6.18 -0.46
CA PHE A 71 -6.73 -6.59 -0.25
C PHE A 71 -6.60 -8.07 -0.59
N ILE A 72 -5.81 -8.39 -1.61
CA ILE A 72 -5.58 -9.76 -2.06
C ILE A 72 -4.16 -10.17 -1.68
N LEU A 73 -4.05 -11.14 -0.78
CA LEU A 73 -2.77 -11.67 -0.32
C LEU A 73 -2.31 -12.78 -1.26
N VAL A 74 -1.13 -12.60 -1.84
CA VAL A 74 -0.52 -13.58 -2.73
C VAL A 74 0.73 -14.13 -2.05
N THR A 75 0.70 -15.41 -1.71
CA THR A 75 1.81 -16.18 -1.14
C THR A 75 2.24 -17.34 -2.04
N ASP A 76 1.35 -17.81 -2.92
CA ASP A 76 1.62 -18.92 -3.84
C ASP A 76 2.77 -18.58 -4.80
N PRO A 77 3.85 -19.40 -4.83
CA PRO A 77 5.01 -19.13 -5.67
C PRO A 77 4.71 -19.13 -7.18
N ALA A 78 3.74 -19.92 -7.63
CA ALA A 78 3.38 -19.97 -9.04
C ALA A 78 2.64 -18.69 -9.47
N VAL A 79 1.73 -18.20 -8.62
CA VAL A 79 1.04 -16.93 -8.84
C VAL A 79 2.02 -15.75 -8.80
N LYS A 80 2.95 -15.74 -7.84
CA LYS A 80 4.01 -14.70 -7.76
C LYS A 80 4.87 -14.67 -9.02
N ARG A 81 5.27 -15.83 -9.55
CA ARG A 81 6.01 -15.91 -10.83
C ARG A 81 5.21 -15.35 -12.01
N GLN A 82 3.91 -15.65 -12.08
CA GLN A 82 3.05 -15.10 -13.13
C GLN A 82 2.96 -13.56 -13.03
N ILE A 83 2.74 -13.03 -11.82
CA ILE A 83 2.71 -11.59 -11.56
C ILE A 83 4.04 -10.95 -11.97
N ARG A 84 5.18 -11.53 -11.57
CA ARG A 84 6.50 -11.01 -11.95
C ARG A 84 6.69 -10.99 -13.46
N LYS A 85 6.37 -12.08 -14.15
CA LYS A 85 6.53 -12.18 -15.62
C LYS A 85 5.78 -11.09 -16.36
N GLU A 86 4.49 -10.87 -16.01
CA GLU A 86 3.69 -9.84 -16.66
C GLU A 86 4.11 -8.42 -16.22
N ALA A 87 4.48 -8.23 -14.96
CA ALA A 87 5.01 -6.95 -14.48
C ALA A 87 6.29 -6.57 -15.22
N GLU A 88 7.28 -7.45 -15.30
CA GLU A 88 8.54 -7.18 -16.01
C GLU A 88 8.35 -6.96 -17.52
N LYS A 89 7.34 -7.59 -18.13
CA LYS A 89 6.96 -7.33 -19.52
C LYS A 89 6.47 -5.89 -19.70
N THR A 90 5.58 -5.40 -18.82
CA THR A 90 5.09 -4.02 -18.88
C THR A 90 6.20 -3.02 -18.55
N GLU A 91 7.11 -3.36 -17.64
CA GLU A 91 8.27 -2.53 -17.31
C GLU A 91 9.23 -2.40 -18.49
N ARG A 92 9.54 -3.49 -19.22
CA ARG A 92 10.35 -3.42 -20.43
C ARG A 92 9.74 -2.48 -21.48
N GLU A 93 8.43 -2.58 -21.71
CA GLU A 93 7.73 -1.65 -22.60
C GLU A 93 7.85 -0.19 -22.11
N PHE A 94 7.71 0.03 -20.81
CA PHE A 94 7.84 1.35 -20.21
C PHE A 94 9.26 1.91 -20.41
N TYR A 95 10.29 1.18 -19.95
CA TYR A 95 11.69 1.65 -20.00
C TYR A 95 12.20 1.88 -21.42
N HIS A 96 11.78 1.07 -22.39
CA HIS A 96 12.31 1.12 -23.77
C HIS A 96 11.45 1.93 -24.75
N LYS A 97 10.16 2.17 -24.46
CA LYS A 97 9.24 2.83 -25.42
C LYS A 97 8.51 4.05 -24.87
N ASN A 98 8.13 4.04 -23.59
CA ASN A 98 7.15 4.99 -23.07
C ASN A 98 7.74 6.01 -22.09
N ALA A 99 8.83 5.68 -21.39
CA ALA A 99 9.44 6.58 -20.42
C ALA A 99 10.25 7.68 -21.09
N THR A 100 10.10 8.91 -20.60
CA THR A 100 11.02 10.00 -20.99
C THR A 100 12.40 9.73 -20.43
N ARG A 101 13.44 10.22 -21.11
CA ARG A 101 14.84 10.09 -20.64
C ARG A 101 15.01 10.59 -19.20
N LYS A 102 14.41 11.75 -18.90
CA LYS A 102 14.44 12.33 -17.54
C LYS A 102 13.84 11.37 -16.51
N TRP A 103 12.68 10.76 -16.80
CA TRP A 103 12.04 9.81 -15.87
C TRP A 103 12.93 8.59 -15.61
N VAL A 104 13.56 8.03 -16.65
CA VAL A 104 14.51 6.90 -16.48
C VAL A 104 15.71 7.31 -15.61
N GLU A 105 16.23 8.52 -15.78
CA GLU A 105 17.31 9.07 -14.95
C GLU A 105 16.88 9.20 -13.49
N ASP A 106 15.69 9.72 -13.19
CA ASP A 106 15.14 9.82 -11.84
C ASP A 106 14.98 8.43 -11.18
N LEU A 107 14.53 7.43 -11.95
CA LEU A 107 14.38 6.06 -11.46
C LEU A 107 15.72 5.37 -11.16
N LYS A 108 16.77 5.66 -11.93
CA LYS A 108 18.13 5.15 -11.67
C LYS A 108 18.65 5.59 -10.31
N LEU A 109 18.36 6.82 -9.88
CA LEU A 109 18.74 7.33 -8.55
C LEU A 109 18.09 6.54 -7.41
N LEU A 110 16.96 5.87 -7.68
CA LEU A 110 16.26 5.02 -6.73
C LEU A 110 16.72 3.54 -6.78
N GLY A 111 17.67 3.21 -7.65
CA GLY A 111 18.18 1.85 -7.81
C GLY A 111 17.15 0.86 -8.36
N THR A 112 16.20 1.34 -9.20
CA THR A 112 15.18 0.48 -9.83
C THR A 112 15.39 0.38 -11.34
N ASN A 113 15.04 -0.76 -11.90
CA ASN A 113 15.11 -1.08 -13.32
C ASN A 113 13.94 -1.99 -13.72
N GLU A 114 13.95 -2.55 -14.92
CA GLU A 114 12.88 -3.41 -15.42
C GLU A 114 12.75 -4.78 -14.72
N ASN A 115 13.80 -5.25 -14.03
CA ASN A 115 13.78 -6.54 -13.32
C ASN A 115 13.20 -6.37 -11.91
N LYS A 116 12.25 -7.23 -11.54
CA LYS A 116 11.48 -7.14 -10.28
C LYS A 116 11.56 -8.44 -9.46
N PRO A 117 12.77 -8.92 -9.10
CA PRO A 117 12.91 -10.18 -8.38
C PRO A 117 12.17 -10.21 -7.04
N PHE A 118 11.98 -9.07 -6.39
CA PHE A 118 11.27 -8.95 -5.14
C PHE A 118 9.81 -9.44 -5.21
N LEU A 119 9.20 -9.49 -6.40
CA LEU A 119 7.85 -10.03 -6.59
C LEU A 119 7.76 -11.55 -6.38
N GLU A 120 8.88 -12.26 -6.44
CA GLU A 120 8.92 -13.69 -6.10
C GLU A 120 9.51 -13.95 -4.71
N VAL A 121 10.57 -13.20 -4.35
CA VAL A 121 11.33 -13.43 -3.12
C VAL A 121 10.54 -13.06 -1.87
N ALA A 122 9.90 -11.89 -1.85
CA ALA A 122 9.17 -11.44 -0.67
C ALA A 122 8.06 -12.42 -0.28
N PRO A 123 7.86 -12.73 1.02
CA PRO A 123 6.85 -13.69 1.48
C PRO A 123 5.43 -13.29 1.10
N TYR A 124 5.11 -11.99 1.11
CA TYR A 124 3.78 -11.50 0.76
C TYR A 124 3.79 -10.44 -0.34
N LEU A 125 2.88 -10.61 -1.30
CA LEU A 125 2.40 -9.53 -2.15
C LEU A 125 0.97 -9.22 -1.72
N ILE A 126 0.70 -8.01 -1.27
CA ILE A 126 -0.66 -7.54 -1.00
C ILE A 126 -1.08 -6.70 -2.19
N VAL A 127 -1.94 -7.25 -3.03
CA VAL A 127 -2.47 -6.53 -4.20
C VAL A 127 -3.72 -5.77 -3.76
N ILE A 128 -3.66 -4.44 -3.85
CA ILE A 128 -4.74 -3.56 -3.46
C ILE A 128 -5.57 -3.22 -4.70
N PHE A 129 -6.89 -3.42 -4.59
CA PHE A 129 -7.85 -3.04 -5.61
C PHE A 129 -8.77 -1.94 -5.09
N ALA A 130 -9.06 -0.99 -5.96
CA ALA A 130 -10.06 0.05 -5.75
C ALA A 130 -11.39 -0.38 -6.38
N GLN A 131 -12.47 -0.44 -5.58
CA GLN A 131 -13.80 -0.78 -6.04
C GLN A 131 -14.51 0.48 -6.57
N ARG A 132 -14.69 0.57 -7.88
CA ARG A 132 -15.32 1.74 -8.52
C ARG A 132 -16.80 1.89 -8.19
N TYR A 133 -17.46 0.77 -7.93
CA TYR A 133 -18.87 0.70 -7.52
C TYR A 133 -19.13 -0.61 -6.76
N GLY A 134 -20.12 -0.60 -5.88
CA GLY A 134 -20.66 -1.80 -5.27
C GLY A 134 -21.80 -2.39 -6.11
N LEU A 135 -22.18 -3.64 -5.82
CA LEU A 135 -23.37 -4.28 -6.38
C LEU A 135 -24.43 -4.37 -5.29
N LEU A 136 -25.65 -3.97 -5.61
CA LEU A 136 -26.83 -4.16 -4.76
C LEU A 136 -27.39 -5.59 -4.94
N PRO A 137 -28.26 -6.08 -4.02
CA PRO A 137 -28.83 -7.43 -4.13
C PRO A 137 -29.59 -7.69 -5.43
N ASP A 138 -30.13 -6.65 -6.06
CA ASP A 138 -30.82 -6.71 -7.36
C ASP A 138 -29.85 -6.66 -8.56
N GLY A 139 -28.53 -6.64 -8.31
CA GLY A 139 -27.50 -6.56 -9.33
C GLY A 139 -27.23 -5.14 -9.86
N SER A 140 -27.99 -4.14 -9.43
CA SER A 140 -27.75 -2.75 -9.81
C SER A 140 -26.45 -2.19 -9.17
N LYS A 141 -25.89 -1.15 -9.81
CA LYS A 141 -24.64 -0.54 -9.35
C LYS A 141 -24.91 0.56 -8.34
N LYS A 142 -24.17 0.52 -7.23
CA LYS A 142 -24.09 1.60 -6.23
C LYS A 142 -22.77 2.34 -6.42
N SER A 143 -22.81 3.62 -6.79
CA SER A 143 -21.60 4.45 -6.93
C SER A 143 -20.84 4.55 -5.61
N HIS A 144 -19.53 4.45 -5.67
CA HIS A 144 -18.63 4.77 -4.56
C HIS A 144 -18.09 6.19 -4.72
N TYR A 145 -17.89 6.89 -3.61
CA TYR A 145 -17.40 8.27 -3.56
C TYR A 145 -15.98 8.30 -3.03
N TYR A 146 -15.14 9.22 -3.53
CA TYR A 146 -13.77 9.43 -3.07
C TYR A 146 -12.96 8.13 -3.00
N VAL A 147 -13.07 7.31 -4.05
CA VAL A 147 -12.51 5.95 -4.07
C VAL A 147 -10.99 5.99 -3.92
N ASN A 148 -10.30 6.81 -4.72
CA ASN A 148 -8.83 6.86 -4.70
C ASN A 148 -8.31 7.42 -3.37
N GLU A 149 -8.95 8.46 -2.85
CA GLU A 149 -8.61 9.09 -1.57
C GLU A 149 -8.79 8.08 -0.42
N SER A 150 -9.92 7.38 -0.39
CA SER A 150 -10.22 6.37 0.61
C SER A 150 -9.23 5.21 0.58
N VAL A 151 -8.94 4.67 -0.60
CA VAL A 151 -7.94 3.60 -0.78
C VAL A 151 -6.53 4.09 -0.43
N GLY A 152 -6.20 5.36 -0.77
CA GLY A 152 -4.94 5.99 -0.41
C GLY A 152 -4.73 6.10 1.09
N ILE A 153 -5.77 6.48 1.85
CA ILE A 153 -5.73 6.54 3.32
C ILE A 153 -5.53 5.14 3.91
N ALA A 154 -6.34 4.15 3.48
CA ALA A 154 -6.20 2.77 3.93
C ALA A 154 -4.81 2.21 3.64
N MET A 155 -4.25 2.53 2.47
CA MET A 155 -2.89 2.16 2.09
C MET A 155 -1.83 2.83 2.97
N GLY A 156 -1.99 4.10 3.32
CA GLY A 156 -1.10 4.80 4.25
C GLY A 156 -1.09 4.14 5.63
N MET A 157 -2.26 3.76 6.14
CA MET A 157 -2.41 3.02 7.40
C MET A 157 -1.77 1.63 7.31
N LEU A 158 -1.93 0.90 6.20
CA LEU A 158 -1.28 -0.40 5.99
C LEU A 158 0.24 -0.29 6.03
N VAL A 159 0.83 0.69 5.33
CA VAL A 159 2.28 0.93 5.32
C VAL A 159 2.79 1.25 6.72
N THR A 160 2.03 2.04 7.48
CA THR A 160 2.34 2.38 8.87
C THR A 160 2.32 1.13 9.77
N ALA A 161 1.27 0.32 9.70
CA ALA A 161 1.13 -0.90 10.48
C ALA A 161 2.23 -1.93 10.18
N VAL A 162 2.56 -2.13 8.89
CA VAL A 162 3.65 -3.00 8.45
C VAL A 162 5.00 -2.54 9.02
N HIS A 163 5.26 -1.23 9.02
CA HIS A 163 6.49 -0.67 9.59
C HIS A 163 6.52 -0.83 11.12
N HIS A 164 5.41 -0.52 11.79
CA HIS A 164 5.27 -0.68 13.24
C HIS A 164 5.46 -2.14 13.69
N ALA A 165 5.01 -3.10 12.88
CA ALA A 165 5.24 -4.54 13.11
C ALA A 165 6.70 -5.00 12.85
N GLY A 166 7.63 -4.09 12.53
CA GLY A 166 9.04 -4.41 12.28
C GLY A 166 9.31 -4.99 10.89
N LEU A 167 8.38 -4.88 9.96
CA LEU A 167 8.54 -5.32 8.58
C LEU A 167 8.91 -4.16 7.66
N VAL A 168 9.42 -4.52 6.47
CA VAL A 168 9.68 -3.55 5.40
C VAL A 168 8.74 -3.77 4.24
N CYS A 169 8.51 -2.70 3.48
CA CYS A 169 7.65 -2.79 2.31
C CYS A 169 8.14 -1.94 1.14
N LEU A 170 7.59 -2.27 -0.03
CA LEU A 170 7.70 -1.51 -1.27
C LEU A 170 6.31 -1.32 -1.86
N THR A 171 5.93 -0.07 -2.10
CA THR A 171 4.80 0.25 -2.98
C THR A 171 5.24 0.11 -4.42
N TYR A 172 4.64 -0.82 -5.15
CA TYR A 172 4.98 -1.10 -6.54
C TYR A 172 3.77 -0.91 -7.45
N THR A 173 3.96 -0.06 -8.46
CA THR A 173 2.89 0.34 -9.39
C THR A 173 3.40 0.16 -10.82
N PRO A 174 3.22 -1.03 -11.43
CA PRO A 174 3.54 -1.24 -12.84
C PRO A 174 2.78 -0.28 -13.74
N SER A 175 3.37 0.10 -14.87
CA SER A 175 2.75 1.04 -15.82
C SER A 175 1.39 0.57 -16.36
N LYS A 176 1.20 -0.76 -16.48
CA LYS A 176 -0.06 -1.40 -16.83
C LYS A 176 -0.35 -2.51 -15.82
N MET A 177 -1.47 -2.45 -15.13
CA MET A 177 -1.81 -3.39 -14.04
C MET A 177 -2.99 -4.32 -14.37
N GLY A 178 -3.61 -4.21 -15.54
CA GLY A 178 -4.80 -5.01 -15.90
C GLY A 178 -4.59 -6.53 -15.85
N PHE A 179 -3.35 -7.02 -15.99
CA PHE A 179 -3.00 -8.43 -15.84
C PHE A 179 -3.32 -8.98 -14.44
N LEU A 180 -3.33 -8.12 -13.41
CA LEU A 180 -3.66 -8.54 -12.04
C LEU A 180 -5.11 -8.99 -11.90
N ASN A 181 -6.06 -8.32 -12.62
CA ASN A 181 -7.44 -8.77 -12.62
C ASN A 181 -7.58 -10.18 -13.19
N GLN A 182 -6.82 -10.49 -14.26
CA GLN A 182 -6.85 -11.79 -14.91
C GLN A 182 -6.22 -12.88 -14.03
N ILE A 183 -4.99 -12.65 -13.56
CA ILE A 183 -4.24 -13.61 -12.73
C ILE A 183 -5.00 -13.93 -11.43
N LEU A 184 -5.60 -12.90 -10.80
CA LEU A 184 -6.26 -13.02 -9.50
C LEU A 184 -7.78 -13.19 -9.60
N SER A 185 -8.32 -13.38 -10.81
CA SER A 185 -9.75 -13.59 -11.09
C SER A 185 -10.64 -12.51 -10.42
N ARG A 186 -10.24 -11.23 -10.56
CA ARG A 186 -10.98 -10.14 -9.91
C ARG A 186 -12.13 -9.63 -10.76
N PRO A 187 -13.26 -9.24 -10.10
CA PRO A 187 -14.45 -8.76 -10.79
C PRO A 187 -14.20 -7.41 -11.49
N SER A 188 -15.04 -7.08 -12.47
CA SER A 188 -14.88 -5.90 -13.32
C SER A 188 -15.05 -4.56 -12.61
N ASN A 189 -15.66 -4.53 -11.43
CA ASN A 189 -15.77 -3.33 -10.60
C ASN A 189 -14.49 -3.00 -9.83
N GLU A 190 -13.54 -3.93 -9.76
CA GLU A 190 -12.25 -3.76 -9.10
C GLU A 190 -11.17 -3.33 -10.10
N ARG A 191 -10.49 -2.24 -9.77
CA ARG A 191 -9.34 -1.73 -10.50
C ARG A 191 -8.09 -1.88 -9.64
N PRO A 192 -6.99 -2.48 -10.15
CA PRO A 192 -5.74 -2.53 -9.40
C PRO A 192 -5.26 -1.11 -9.05
N PHE A 193 -4.91 -0.91 -7.78
CA PHE A 193 -4.41 0.36 -7.27
C PHE A 193 -2.89 0.34 -7.14
N LEU A 194 -2.34 -0.68 -6.46
CA LEU A 194 -0.91 -0.97 -6.40
C LEU A 194 -0.68 -2.37 -5.81
N ILE A 195 0.59 -2.83 -5.85
CA ILE A 195 1.08 -3.99 -5.12
C ILE A 195 1.94 -3.49 -3.94
N LEU A 196 1.59 -3.87 -2.71
CA LEU A 196 2.48 -3.72 -1.57
C LEU A 196 3.26 -5.02 -1.37
N VAL A 197 4.56 -4.95 -1.60
CA VAL A 197 5.48 -6.05 -1.32
C VAL A 197 5.90 -5.96 0.14
N VAL A 198 5.75 -7.05 0.90
CA VAL A 198 5.95 -7.05 2.36
C VAL A 198 6.80 -8.24 2.79
N GLY A 199 7.74 -8.01 3.71
CA GLY A 199 8.58 -9.04 4.28
C GLY A 199 9.70 -8.47 5.14
N TYR A 200 10.71 -9.28 5.42
CA TYR A 200 11.95 -8.84 6.04
C TYR A 200 12.94 -8.37 4.98
N PRO A 201 13.84 -7.42 5.28
CA PRO A 201 14.91 -7.07 4.38
C PRO A 201 15.91 -8.23 4.22
N ALA A 202 16.56 -8.33 3.07
CA ALA A 202 17.70 -9.22 2.89
C ALA A 202 18.87 -8.78 3.80
N LYS A 203 19.83 -9.70 4.08
CA LYS A 203 20.91 -9.48 5.05
C LYS A 203 21.71 -8.18 4.79
N ASP A 204 22.09 -7.93 3.55
CA ASP A 204 22.93 -6.79 3.19
C ASP A 204 22.15 -5.74 2.38
N THR A 205 20.89 -5.51 2.78
CA THR A 205 19.99 -4.59 2.10
C THR A 205 20.54 -3.16 2.12
N VAL A 206 20.61 -2.56 0.95
CA VAL A 206 20.94 -1.14 0.76
C VAL A 206 19.69 -0.34 0.35
N ILE A 207 19.68 0.92 0.74
CA ILE A 207 18.58 1.85 0.41
C ILE A 207 19.16 3.14 -0.19
N PRO A 208 18.47 3.78 -1.14
CA PRO A 208 18.91 5.06 -1.71
C PRO A 208 19.07 6.13 -0.63
N LYS A 209 20.11 6.94 -0.72
CA LYS A 209 20.26 8.15 0.11
C LYS A 209 19.33 9.24 -0.44
N ILE A 210 18.17 9.37 0.14
CA ILE A 210 17.17 10.39 -0.23
C ILE A 210 16.81 11.22 0.99
N HIS A 211 16.46 12.48 0.76
CA HIS A 211 16.01 13.41 1.79
C HIS A 211 14.51 13.63 1.69
N LYS A 212 13.86 13.80 2.83
CA LYS A 212 12.49 14.28 2.93
C LYS A 212 12.50 15.78 3.04
N LYS A 213 11.47 16.44 2.53
CA LYS A 213 11.26 17.86 2.75
C LYS A 213 11.18 18.17 4.23
N SER A 214 11.63 19.35 4.62
CA SER A 214 11.50 19.87 5.99
C SER A 214 10.04 20.24 6.28
N LEU A 215 9.70 20.44 7.56
CA LEU A 215 8.33 20.85 7.93
C LEU A 215 7.91 22.16 7.26
N PRO A 216 8.73 23.24 7.22
CA PRO A 216 8.37 24.47 6.50
C PRO A 216 8.13 24.30 5.00
N ASP A 217 8.70 23.25 4.36
CA ASP A 217 8.48 22.97 2.94
C ASP A 217 7.13 22.27 2.64
N VAL A 218 6.42 21.83 3.67
CA VAL A 218 5.19 21.00 3.52
C VAL A 218 4.03 21.49 4.38
N ALA A 219 4.26 22.42 5.30
CA ALA A 219 3.24 22.95 6.20
C ALA A 219 3.46 24.43 6.45
N GLU A 220 2.37 25.19 6.54
CA GLU A 220 2.31 26.58 6.91
C GLU A 220 1.30 26.74 8.04
N PHE A 221 1.63 27.59 9.03
CA PHE A 221 0.73 27.95 10.13
C PHE A 221 0.21 29.36 9.85
N ILE A 222 -1.10 29.51 9.69
CA ILE A 222 -1.81 30.75 9.38
C ILE A 222 -2.54 31.24 10.63
#